data_44691ecca7f4fb40198a1627ecc65752
#
_entry.id   44691ecca7f4fb40198a1627ecc65752
#
_cell.length_a   1.000
_cell.length_b   1.000
_cell.length_c   1.000
_cell.angle_alpha   90.00
_cell.angle_beta   90.00
_cell.angle_gamma   90.00
#
_symmetry.space_group_name_H-M   'P 1'
#
loop_
_entity.id
_entity.type
_entity.pdbx_description
1 polymer ?
#
loop_
_entity_poly.entity_id
_entity_poly.type
_entity_poly.pdbx_seq_one_letter_code
_entity_poly.pdbx_strand_id
1 'polypeptide(L)'
;MAFPALHPSLTIVLVGAVYLAAFSGLALLRRQRPSLRFAVEVAVLTAIGAALPLASVRLGPILFLVVLYLLTMRVRLVVDVGNYLTARGRFRRALALFRLALRLGPDSAGRQIVAINQGVTQLRMKEPEAAYLTLKAVLIDEQSRPGARYLAAGFYNLGVACLRVGRRQEAISSFHKAIESLPGSIFAQAAEQALKREGLV
;
A
#
# COMPACT_ATOMS: atom_id res chain seq x y z
N MET A 1 -8.73 2.01 45.93
CA MET A 1 -7.52 2.79 45.54
C MET A 1 -7.78 3.38 44.17
N ALA A 2 -8.02 4.69 44.06
CA ALA A 2 -8.14 5.37 42.77
C ALA A 2 -6.72 5.62 42.23
N PHE A 3 -6.40 5.07 41.07
CA PHE A 3 -5.15 5.41 40.39
C PHE A 3 -5.15 6.90 40.08
N PRO A 4 -4.05 7.63 40.32
CA PRO A 4 -3.97 9.03 39.94
C PRO A 4 -4.21 9.16 38.43
N ALA A 5 -5.17 10.00 38.04
CA ALA A 5 -5.45 10.25 36.64
C ALA A 5 -4.18 10.82 35.98
N LEU A 6 -3.67 10.14 34.94
CA LEU A 6 -2.51 10.61 34.20
C LEU A 6 -2.80 11.98 33.57
N HIS A 7 -1.76 12.84 33.54
CA HIS A 7 -1.89 14.12 32.86
C HIS A 7 -2.34 13.93 31.40
N PRO A 8 -3.30 14.71 30.88
CA PRO A 8 -3.83 14.51 29.52
C PRO A 8 -2.76 14.44 28.43
N SER A 9 -1.73 15.30 28.51
CA SER A 9 -0.60 15.27 27.55
C SER A 9 0.18 13.95 27.60
N LEU A 10 0.39 13.40 28.79
CA LEU A 10 1.09 12.12 28.96
C LEU A 10 0.28 10.96 28.35
N THR A 11 -1.04 10.99 28.54
CA THR A 11 -1.94 9.99 27.92
C THR A 11 -1.84 10.02 26.39
N ILE A 12 -1.81 11.20 25.77
CA ILE A 12 -1.65 11.36 24.32
C ILE A 12 -0.29 10.82 23.86
N VAL A 13 0.79 11.14 24.58
CA VAL A 13 2.14 10.62 24.27
C VAL A 13 2.18 9.09 24.32
N LEU A 14 1.60 8.48 25.36
CA LEU A 14 1.51 7.04 25.49
C LEU A 14 0.73 6.39 24.36
N VAL A 15 -0.43 6.96 23.98
CA VAL A 15 -1.23 6.48 22.84
C VAL A 15 -0.41 6.53 21.54
N GLY A 16 0.28 7.64 21.26
CA GLY A 16 1.14 7.79 20.10
C GLY A 16 2.30 6.79 20.07
N ALA A 17 2.96 6.58 21.21
CA ALA A 17 4.05 5.63 21.35
C ALA A 17 3.59 4.18 21.12
N VAL A 18 2.47 3.77 21.73
CA VAL A 18 1.87 2.44 21.53
C VAL A 18 1.45 2.25 20.08
N TYR A 19 0.83 3.27 19.47
CA TYR A 19 0.46 3.24 18.06
C TYR A 19 1.68 3.03 17.15
N LEU A 20 2.74 3.81 17.35
CA LEU A 20 3.98 3.70 16.60
C LEU A 20 4.62 2.31 16.76
N ALA A 21 4.72 1.82 18.00
CA ALA A 21 5.29 0.50 18.30
C ALA A 21 4.48 -0.64 17.64
N ALA A 22 3.15 -0.60 17.72
CA ALA A 22 2.27 -1.59 17.13
C ALA A 22 2.41 -1.68 15.60
N PHE A 23 2.38 -0.54 14.91
CA PHE A 23 2.50 -0.52 13.45
C PHE A 23 3.91 -0.83 12.96
N SER A 24 4.95 -0.35 13.65
CA SER A 24 6.34 -0.69 13.34
C SER A 24 6.63 -2.17 13.59
N GLY A 25 6.14 -2.72 14.71
CA GLY A 25 6.26 -4.14 15.03
C GLY A 25 5.55 -5.02 13.99
N LEU A 26 4.34 -4.63 13.57
CA LEU A 26 3.61 -5.34 12.51
C LEU A 26 4.35 -5.30 11.16
N ALA A 27 5.00 -4.18 10.83
CA ALA A 27 5.83 -4.08 9.63
C ALA A 27 7.01 -5.04 9.68
N LEU A 28 7.72 -5.12 10.82
CA LEU A 28 8.83 -6.05 11.04
C LEU A 28 8.38 -7.52 10.95
N LEU A 29 7.25 -7.88 11.56
CA LEU A 29 6.66 -9.22 11.46
C LEU A 29 6.37 -9.61 10.01
N ARG A 30 6.02 -8.64 9.16
CA ARG A 30 5.81 -8.83 7.73
C ARG A 30 7.09 -8.73 6.91
N ARG A 31 8.26 -8.70 7.55
CA ARG A 31 9.58 -8.52 6.92
C ARG A 31 9.66 -7.27 6.03
N GLN A 32 8.93 -6.22 6.40
CA GLN A 32 8.96 -4.92 5.73
C GLN A 32 9.76 -3.93 6.57
N ARG A 33 10.49 -3.03 5.92
CA ARG A 33 11.18 -1.95 6.64
C ARG A 33 10.15 -0.94 7.14
N PRO A 34 10.18 -0.56 8.44
CA PRO A 34 9.33 0.51 8.94
C PRO A 34 9.58 1.81 8.14
N SER A 35 8.53 2.50 7.77
CA SER A 35 8.64 3.76 7.05
C SER A 35 9.08 4.87 8.01
N LEU A 36 10.25 5.48 7.76
CA LEU A 36 10.70 6.64 8.52
C LEU A 36 9.69 7.79 8.46
N ARG A 37 9.10 7.99 7.30
CA ARG A 37 8.06 8.99 7.11
C ARG A 37 6.86 8.75 8.02
N PHE A 38 6.37 7.52 8.12
CA PHE A 38 5.28 7.15 9.02
C PHE A 38 5.66 7.47 10.48
N ALA A 39 6.89 7.11 10.90
CA ALA A 39 7.35 7.39 12.26
C ALA A 39 7.39 8.90 12.54
N VAL A 40 7.90 9.70 11.61
CA VAL A 40 7.94 11.17 11.73
C VAL A 40 6.52 11.75 11.77
N GLU A 41 5.61 11.33 10.89
CA GLU A 41 4.22 11.77 10.90
C GLU A 41 3.55 11.46 12.24
N VAL A 42 3.71 10.24 12.78
CA VAL A 42 3.17 9.87 14.10
C VAL A 42 3.77 10.73 15.20
N ALA A 43 5.09 10.94 15.20
CA ALA A 43 5.76 11.75 16.22
C ALA A 43 5.28 13.21 16.21
N VAL A 44 5.19 13.83 15.03
CA VAL A 44 4.72 15.21 14.87
C VAL A 44 3.25 15.35 15.32
N LEU A 45 2.37 14.44 14.87
CA LEU A 45 0.96 14.47 15.26
C LEU A 45 0.79 14.24 16.78
N THR A 46 1.62 13.37 17.36
CA THR A 46 1.62 13.12 18.81
C THR A 46 2.10 14.35 19.58
N ALA A 47 3.15 15.03 19.13
CA ALA A 47 3.63 16.27 19.74
C ALA A 47 2.58 17.38 19.69
N ILE A 48 1.92 17.56 18.54
CA ILE A 48 0.80 18.51 18.39
C ILE A 48 -0.34 18.14 19.35
N GLY A 49 -0.78 16.88 19.36
CA GLY A 49 -1.86 16.41 20.22
C GLY A 49 -1.54 16.57 21.71
N ALA A 50 -0.29 16.35 22.13
CA ALA A 50 0.16 16.54 23.51
C ALA A 50 0.28 18.02 23.92
N ALA A 51 0.42 18.93 22.97
CA ALA A 51 0.45 20.37 23.21
C ALA A 51 -0.96 20.99 23.35
N LEU A 52 -2.01 20.38 22.79
CA LEU A 52 -3.38 20.91 22.83
C LEU A 52 -3.92 21.18 24.27
N PRO A 53 -3.68 20.32 25.28
CA PRO A 53 -4.10 20.59 26.65
C PRO A 53 -3.46 21.83 27.24
N LEU A 54 -2.25 22.22 26.80
CA LEU A 54 -1.58 23.47 27.24
C LEU A 54 -2.33 24.70 26.74
N ALA A 55 -3.01 24.59 25.59
CA ALA A 55 -3.89 25.62 25.04
C ALA A 55 -5.35 25.46 25.50
N SER A 56 -5.60 24.74 26.60
CA SER A 56 -6.94 24.47 27.15
C SER A 56 -7.88 23.68 26.23
N VAL A 57 -7.36 23.07 25.15
CA VAL A 57 -8.13 22.23 24.24
C VAL A 57 -8.09 20.77 24.73
N ARG A 58 -9.23 20.25 25.17
CA ARG A 58 -9.34 18.87 25.65
C ARG A 58 -9.55 17.90 24.49
N LEU A 59 -8.52 17.15 24.15
CA LEU A 59 -8.56 16.06 23.18
C LEU A 59 -8.62 14.72 23.90
N GLY A 60 -9.73 13.99 23.78
CA GLY A 60 -9.85 12.66 24.34
C GLY A 60 -8.91 11.67 23.63
N PRO A 61 -8.30 10.70 24.35
CA PRO A 61 -7.33 9.76 23.78
C PRO A 61 -7.90 8.90 22.64
N ILE A 62 -9.18 8.55 22.70
CA ILE A 62 -9.86 7.80 21.63
C ILE A 62 -9.99 8.66 20.37
N LEU A 63 -10.43 9.92 20.52
CA LEU A 63 -10.55 10.83 19.38
C LEU A 63 -9.17 11.10 18.76
N PHE A 64 -8.14 11.29 19.60
CA PHE A 64 -6.77 11.43 19.13
C PHE A 64 -6.33 10.21 18.32
N LEU A 65 -6.55 8.98 18.82
CA LEU A 65 -6.21 7.74 18.12
C LEU A 65 -6.91 7.63 16.76
N VAL A 66 -8.20 8.00 16.68
CA VAL A 66 -8.96 8.00 15.43
C VAL A 66 -8.37 8.99 14.43
N VAL A 67 -8.08 10.21 14.86
CA VAL A 67 -7.47 11.25 14.01
C VAL A 67 -6.08 10.82 13.54
N LEU A 68 -5.26 10.29 14.45
CA LEU A 68 -3.92 9.78 14.14
C LEU A 68 -4.00 8.68 13.08
N TYR A 69 -4.91 7.71 13.25
CA TYR A 69 -5.13 6.63 12.30
C TYR A 69 -5.58 7.15 10.93
N LEU A 70 -6.57 8.01 10.87
CA LEU A 70 -7.09 8.56 9.62
C LEU A 70 -6.03 9.34 8.85
N LEU A 71 -5.23 10.16 9.55
CA LEU A 71 -4.19 10.98 8.93
C LEU A 71 -3.00 10.13 8.45
N THR A 72 -2.53 9.18 9.24
CA THR A 72 -1.38 8.34 8.87
C THR A 72 -1.73 7.28 7.84
N MET A 73 -2.98 6.75 7.85
CA MET A 73 -3.46 5.73 6.93
C MET A 73 -4.21 6.29 5.71
N ARG A 74 -4.27 7.61 5.52
CA ARG A 74 -5.06 8.30 4.47
C ARG A 74 -4.86 7.70 3.07
N VAL A 75 -3.59 7.43 2.69
CA VAL A 75 -3.28 6.84 1.37
C VAL A 75 -3.86 5.42 1.27
N ARG A 76 -3.65 4.61 2.31
CA ARG A 76 -4.13 3.23 2.34
C ARG A 76 -5.65 3.16 2.27
N LEU A 77 -6.34 3.99 3.05
CA LEU A 77 -7.81 4.04 3.05
C LEU A 77 -8.36 4.39 1.66
N VAL A 78 -7.76 5.38 0.99
CA VAL A 78 -8.16 5.75 -0.38
C VAL A 78 -7.89 4.62 -1.37
N VAL A 79 -6.75 3.92 -1.25
CA VAL A 79 -6.43 2.74 -2.09
C VAL A 79 -7.43 1.61 -1.86
N ASP A 80 -7.79 1.32 -0.61
CA ASP A 80 -8.73 0.25 -0.28
C ASP A 80 -10.13 0.53 -0.86
N VAL A 81 -10.60 1.80 -0.79
CA VAL A 81 -11.85 2.23 -1.47
C VAL A 81 -11.70 2.12 -3.00
N GLY A 82 -10.56 2.49 -3.57
CA GLY A 82 -10.26 2.32 -5.00
C GLY A 82 -10.34 0.86 -5.43
N ASN A 83 -9.76 -0.04 -4.66
CA ASN A 83 -9.81 -1.49 -4.91
C ASN A 83 -11.25 -2.03 -4.81
N TYR A 84 -12.01 -1.58 -3.82
CA TYR A 84 -13.43 -1.91 -3.72
C TYR A 84 -14.23 -1.46 -4.95
N LEU A 85 -14.00 -0.24 -5.43
CA LEU A 85 -14.64 0.26 -6.65
C LEU A 85 -14.21 -0.53 -7.89
N THR A 86 -12.93 -0.92 -7.98
CA THR A 86 -12.43 -1.80 -9.04
C THR A 86 -13.13 -3.17 -9.02
N ALA A 87 -13.33 -3.74 -7.83
CA ALA A 87 -14.05 -5.00 -7.67
C ALA A 87 -15.52 -4.89 -8.11
N ARG A 88 -16.14 -3.70 -7.92
CA ARG A 88 -17.51 -3.39 -8.34
C ARG A 88 -17.64 -2.93 -9.81
N GLY A 89 -16.57 -2.98 -10.60
CA GLY A 89 -16.58 -2.54 -12.00
C GLY A 89 -16.65 -1.02 -12.21
N ARG A 90 -16.53 -0.21 -11.14
CA ARG A 90 -16.56 1.25 -11.20
C ARG A 90 -15.16 1.83 -11.49
N PHE A 91 -14.55 1.37 -12.56
CA PHE A 91 -13.14 1.59 -12.87
C PHE A 91 -12.73 3.07 -12.94
N ARG A 92 -13.50 3.92 -13.65
CA ARG A 92 -13.18 5.36 -13.75
C ARG A 92 -13.09 6.05 -12.39
N ARG A 93 -13.99 5.68 -11.46
CA ARG A 93 -13.97 6.22 -10.09
C ARG A 93 -12.79 5.67 -9.30
N ALA A 94 -12.45 4.38 -9.47
CA ALA A 94 -11.27 3.79 -8.86
C ALA A 94 -9.97 4.50 -9.30
N LEU A 95 -9.80 4.75 -10.61
CA LEU A 95 -8.65 5.49 -11.13
C LEU A 95 -8.57 6.92 -10.60
N ALA A 96 -9.72 7.59 -10.39
CA ALA A 96 -9.74 8.92 -9.76
C ALA A 96 -9.24 8.86 -8.31
N LEU A 97 -9.62 7.83 -7.54
CA LEU A 97 -9.13 7.63 -6.18
C LEU A 97 -7.63 7.28 -6.15
N PHE A 98 -7.12 6.46 -7.07
CA PHE A 98 -5.69 6.19 -7.14
C PHE A 98 -4.88 7.47 -7.47
N ARG A 99 -5.38 8.35 -8.35
CA ARG A 99 -4.77 9.66 -8.57
C ARG A 99 -4.81 10.54 -7.32
N LEU A 100 -5.92 10.52 -6.56
CA LEU A 100 -6.02 11.21 -5.28
C LEU A 100 -4.99 10.63 -4.28
N ALA A 101 -4.88 9.31 -4.19
CA ALA A 101 -3.91 8.65 -3.31
C ALA A 101 -2.46 9.10 -3.59
N LEU A 102 -2.09 9.28 -4.87
CA LEU A 102 -0.78 9.81 -5.25
C LEU A 102 -0.58 11.28 -4.81
N ARG A 103 -1.65 12.11 -4.84
CA ARG A 103 -1.60 13.50 -4.37
C ARG A 103 -1.50 13.63 -2.84
N LEU A 104 -1.94 12.62 -2.10
CA LEU A 104 -1.81 12.58 -0.64
C LEU A 104 -0.38 12.31 -0.16
N GLY A 105 0.56 12.25 -1.08
CA GLY A 105 1.98 12.12 -0.82
C GLY A 105 2.34 10.78 -0.17
N PRO A 106 2.16 9.65 -0.84
CA PRO A 106 2.65 8.36 -0.37
C PRO A 106 4.19 8.33 -0.32
N ASP A 107 4.74 7.46 0.52
CA ASP A 107 6.14 7.09 0.42
C ASP A 107 6.41 6.29 -0.87
N SER A 108 7.67 5.93 -1.13
CA SER A 108 8.05 5.23 -2.36
C SER A 108 7.32 3.89 -2.51
N ALA A 109 7.25 3.10 -1.45
CA ALA A 109 6.51 1.83 -1.46
C ALA A 109 5.01 2.05 -1.69
N GLY A 110 4.42 3.04 -1.06
CA GLY A 110 3.03 3.44 -1.26
C GLY A 110 2.74 3.86 -2.70
N ARG A 111 3.63 4.64 -3.34
CA ARG A 111 3.49 4.99 -4.76
C ARG A 111 3.44 3.75 -5.65
N GLN A 112 4.33 2.78 -5.40
CA GLN A 112 4.34 1.53 -6.17
C GLN A 112 3.05 0.73 -5.97
N ILE A 113 2.56 0.62 -4.72
CA ILE A 113 1.29 -0.06 -4.43
C ILE A 113 0.13 0.60 -5.17
N VAL A 114 0.05 1.93 -5.16
CA VAL A 114 -1.00 2.67 -5.91
C VAL A 114 -0.91 2.38 -7.41
N ALA A 115 0.29 2.45 -7.99
CA ALA A 115 0.49 2.23 -9.43
C ALA A 115 0.21 0.78 -9.85
N ILE A 116 0.57 -0.22 -9.01
CA ILE A 116 0.21 -1.63 -9.26
C ILE A 116 -1.32 -1.77 -9.30
N ASN A 117 -2.05 -1.21 -8.33
CA ASN A 117 -3.52 -1.27 -8.31
C ASN A 117 -4.16 -0.51 -9.49
N GLN A 118 -3.54 0.59 -9.93
CA GLN A 118 -3.95 1.30 -11.14
C GLN A 118 -3.79 0.41 -12.38
N GLY A 119 -2.64 -0.24 -12.57
CA GLY A 119 -2.40 -1.17 -13.67
C GLY A 119 -3.36 -2.36 -13.69
N VAL A 120 -3.65 -2.93 -12.50
CA VAL A 120 -4.68 -3.99 -12.36
C VAL A 120 -6.06 -3.48 -12.79
N THR A 121 -6.41 -2.25 -12.43
CA THR A 121 -7.70 -1.65 -12.82
C THR A 121 -7.78 -1.43 -14.33
N GLN A 122 -6.69 -0.97 -14.96
CA GLN A 122 -6.60 -0.81 -16.43
C GLN A 122 -6.74 -2.17 -17.14
N LEU A 123 -6.12 -3.24 -16.63
CA LEU A 123 -6.34 -4.59 -17.16
C LEU A 123 -7.81 -5.02 -17.12
N ARG A 124 -8.52 -4.70 -16.04
CA ARG A 124 -9.96 -4.98 -15.91
C ARG A 124 -10.83 -4.11 -16.82
N MET A 125 -10.34 -2.92 -17.17
CA MET A 125 -10.96 -2.04 -18.17
C MET A 125 -10.75 -2.52 -19.61
N LYS A 126 -9.97 -3.58 -19.81
CA LYS A 126 -9.51 -4.07 -21.13
C LYS A 126 -8.61 -3.05 -21.85
N GLU A 127 -7.79 -2.34 -21.09
CA GLU A 127 -6.78 -1.37 -21.56
C GLU A 127 -5.36 -1.95 -21.30
N PRO A 128 -4.94 -3.02 -22.01
CA PRO A 128 -3.70 -3.73 -21.69
C PRO A 128 -2.45 -2.92 -21.98
N GLU A 129 -2.46 -2.03 -22.97
CA GLU A 129 -1.33 -1.13 -23.29
C GLU A 129 -1.08 -0.16 -22.15
N ALA A 130 -2.14 0.48 -21.65
CA ALA A 130 -2.04 1.39 -20.50
C ALA A 130 -1.55 0.66 -19.24
N ALA A 131 -2.06 -0.54 -18.98
CA ALA A 131 -1.63 -1.38 -17.87
C ALA A 131 -0.16 -1.78 -18.00
N TYR A 132 0.28 -2.19 -19.19
CA TYR A 132 1.68 -2.52 -19.48
C TYR A 132 2.60 -1.35 -19.14
N LEU A 133 2.30 -0.15 -19.65
CA LEU A 133 3.11 1.04 -19.38
C LEU A 133 3.16 1.39 -17.88
N THR A 134 2.01 1.36 -17.22
CA THR A 134 1.90 1.68 -15.79
C THR A 134 2.68 0.68 -14.93
N LEU A 135 2.51 -0.62 -15.17
CA LEU A 135 3.15 -1.67 -14.38
C LEU A 135 4.65 -1.74 -14.67
N LYS A 136 5.06 -1.62 -15.94
CA LYS A 136 6.47 -1.63 -16.32
C LYS A 136 7.22 -0.47 -15.66
N ALA A 137 6.70 0.74 -15.75
CA ALA A 137 7.32 1.92 -15.16
C ALA A 137 7.59 1.78 -13.65
N VAL A 138 6.67 1.16 -12.91
CA VAL A 138 6.76 1.06 -11.45
C VAL A 138 7.59 -0.12 -10.97
N LEU A 139 7.69 -1.20 -11.77
CA LEU A 139 8.42 -2.42 -11.39
C LEU A 139 9.90 -2.40 -11.79
N ILE A 140 10.33 -1.43 -12.60
CA ILE A 140 11.75 -1.20 -12.94
C ILE A 140 12.49 -0.50 -11.80
N ASP A 141 11.80 0.28 -10.96
CA ASP A 141 12.40 0.99 -9.83
C ASP A 141 12.77 0.03 -8.70
N GLU A 142 14.03 -0.41 -8.68
CA GLU A 142 14.55 -1.32 -7.66
C GLU A 142 14.78 -0.67 -6.29
N GLN A 143 14.85 0.65 -6.21
CA GLN A 143 15.17 1.39 -4.98
C GLN A 143 14.01 1.40 -3.98
N SER A 144 12.81 1.16 -4.44
CA SER A 144 11.57 1.31 -3.68
C SER A 144 10.73 0.04 -3.73
N ARG A 145 11.19 -1.06 -3.12
CA ARG A 145 10.47 -2.33 -3.18
C ARG A 145 9.30 -2.37 -2.19
N PRO A 146 8.05 -2.46 -2.66
CA PRO A 146 6.92 -2.82 -1.81
C PRO A 146 7.11 -4.27 -1.31
N GLY A 147 6.35 -4.67 -0.30
CA GLY A 147 6.44 -6.05 0.21
C GLY A 147 6.26 -7.10 -0.88
N ALA A 148 6.88 -8.27 -0.70
CA ALA A 148 6.95 -9.37 -1.67
C ALA A 148 5.60 -9.73 -2.32
N ARG A 149 4.50 -9.64 -1.56
CA ARG A 149 3.14 -9.89 -2.08
C ARG A 149 2.74 -8.90 -3.18
N TYR A 150 3.07 -7.63 -3.04
CA TYR A 150 2.76 -6.61 -4.04
C TYR A 150 3.66 -6.75 -5.27
N LEU A 151 4.94 -7.12 -5.08
CA LEU A 151 5.84 -7.42 -6.18
C LEU A 151 5.33 -8.61 -7.00
N ALA A 152 4.99 -9.71 -6.34
CA ALA A 152 4.42 -10.89 -7.01
C ALA A 152 3.14 -10.55 -7.79
N ALA A 153 2.23 -9.78 -7.17
CA ALA A 153 1.02 -9.29 -7.84
C ALA A 153 1.34 -8.38 -9.03
N GLY A 154 2.28 -7.46 -8.87
CA GLY A 154 2.70 -6.53 -9.92
C GLY A 154 3.29 -7.27 -11.12
N PHE A 155 4.25 -8.15 -10.91
CA PHE A 155 4.89 -8.93 -11.97
C PHE A 155 3.92 -9.91 -12.65
N TYR A 156 3.04 -10.58 -11.89
CA TYR A 156 1.99 -11.40 -12.49
C TYR A 156 1.09 -10.58 -13.44
N ASN A 157 0.60 -9.43 -12.98
CA ASN A 157 -0.26 -8.59 -13.81
C ASN A 157 0.49 -7.94 -14.97
N LEU A 158 1.79 -7.64 -14.82
CA LEU A 158 2.65 -7.22 -15.95
C LEU A 158 2.75 -8.34 -17.00
N GLY A 159 2.97 -9.59 -16.58
CA GLY A 159 2.98 -10.74 -17.48
C GLY A 159 1.66 -10.88 -18.26
N VAL A 160 0.52 -10.72 -17.56
CA VAL A 160 -0.81 -10.72 -18.21
C VAL A 160 -0.95 -9.56 -19.20
N ALA A 161 -0.49 -8.35 -18.85
CA ALA A 161 -0.51 -7.21 -19.75
C ALA A 161 0.35 -7.47 -20.99
N CYS A 162 1.58 -7.98 -20.79
CA CYS A 162 2.50 -8.34 -21.87
C CYS A 162 1.89 -9.36 -22.85
N LEU A 163 1.23 -10.41 -22.36
CA LEU A 163 0.54 -11.36 -23.23
C LEU A 163 -0.53 -10.68 -24.09
N ARG A 164 -1.34 -9.81 -23.48
CA ARG A 164 -2.44 -9.14 -24.18
C ARG A 164 -1.97 -8.13 -25.24
N VAL A 165 -0.74 -7.60 -25.08
CA VAL A 165 -0.13 -6.69 -26.07
C VAL A 165 0.86 -7.42 -27.01
N GLY A 166 0.91 -8.75 -26.98
CA GLY A 166 1.75 -9.57 -27.87
C GLY A 166 3.24 -9.65 -27.50
N ARG A 167 3.63 -9.17 -26.31
CA ARG A 167 5.03 -9.18 -25.83
C ARG A 167 5.37 -10.47 -25.10
N ARG A 168 5.39 -11.59 -25.82
CA ARG A 168 5.48 -12.94 -25.26
C ARG A 168 6.73 -13.15 -24.39
N GLN A 169 7.90 -12.68 -24.82
CA GLN A 169 9.15 -12.87 -24.08
C GLN A 169 9.18 -12.07 -22.75
N GLU A 170 8.65 -10.84 -22.77
CA GLU A 170 8.52 -10.03 -21.55
C GLU A 170 7.50 -10.64 -20.58
N ALA A 171 6.47 -11.32 -21.09
CA ALA A 171 5.49 -12.02 -20.26
C ALA A 171 6.13 -13.18 -19.50
N ILE A 172 6.94 -14.01 -20.18
CA ILE A 172 7.69 -15.12 -19.55
C ILE A 172 8.55 -14.59 -18.40
N SER A 173 9.40 -13.59 -18.70
CA SER A 173 10.27 -12.98 -17.69
C SER A 173 9.47 -12.44 -16.49
N SER A 174 8.33 -11.79 -16.75
CA SER A 174 7.47 -11.22 -15.70
C SER A 174 6.83 -12.30 -14.84
N PHE A 175 6.37 -13.41 -15.42
CA PHE A 175 5.82 -14.53 -14.65
C PHE A 175 6.88 -15.21 -13.78
N HIS A 176 8.10 -15.41 -14.27
CA HIS A 176 9.19 -15.93 -13.44
C HIS A 176 9.50 -14.99 -12.26
N LYS A 177 9.57 -13.68 -12.50
CA LYS A 177 9.75 -12.71 -11.41
C LYS A 177 8.61 -12.71 -10.40
N ALA A 178 7.37 -13.00 -10.82
CA ALA A 178 6.24 -13.16 -9.91
C ALA A 178 6.43 -14.38 -8.99
N ILE A 179 6.87 -15.51 -9.55
CA ILE A 179 7.15 -16.75 -8.82
C ILE A 179 8.29 -16.53 -7.82
N GLU A 180 9.39 -15.92 -8.26
CA GLU A 180 10.57 -15.62 -7.42
C GLU A 180 10.27 -14.62 -6.30
N SER A 181 9.39 -13.64 -6.55
CA SER A 181 9.04 -12.60 -5.56
C SER A 181 8.36 -13.16 -4.32
N LEU A 182 7.48 -14.16 -4.48
CA LEU A 182 6.82 -14.82 -3.37
C LEU A 182 6.38 -16.24 -3.77
N PRO A 183 7.28 -17.23 -3.68
CA PRO A 183 6.98 -18.62 -4.02
C PRO A 183 5.79 -19.16 -3.25
N GLY A 184 4.97 -19.99 -3.89
CA GLY A 184 3.78 -20.60 -3.29
C GLY A 184 2.58 -19.65 -3.09
N SER A 185 2.72 -18.36 -3.42
CA SER A 185 1.60 -17.42 -3.37
C SER A 185 0.57 -17.68 -4.48
N ILE A 186 -0.64 -17.15 -4.31
CA ILE A 186 -1.68 -17.21 -5.35
C ILE A 186 -1.21 -16.61 -6.68
N PHE A 187 -0.33 -15.59 -6.64
CA PHE A 187 0.23 -14.96 -7.85
C PHE A 187 1.29 -15.83 -8.49
N ALA A 188 2.14 -16.51 -7.70
CA ALA A 188 3.12 -17.47 -8.20
C ALA A 188 2.41 -18.65 -8.89
N GLN A 189 1.42 -19.24 -8.22
CA GLN A 189 0.62 -20.34 -8.78
C GLN A 189 -0.10 -19.92 -10.09
N ALA A 190 -0.68 -18.73 -10.10
CA ALA A 190 -1.33 -18.20 -11.29
C ALA A 190 -0.33 -17.94 -12.43
N ALA A 191 0.90 -17.50 -12.12
CA ALA A 191 1.97 -17.33 -13.10
C ALA A 191 2.44 -18.65 -13.67
N GLU A 192 2.64 -19.70 -12.85
CA GLU A 192 2.97 -21.06 -13.28
C GLU A 192 1.89 -21.62 -14.22
N GLN A 193 0.62 -21.45 -13.85
CA GLN A 193 -0.50 -21.86 -14.68
C GLN A 193 -0.55 -21.12 -16.02
N ALA A 194 -0.26 -19.81 -16.02
CA ALA A 194 -0.21 -19.01 -17.23
C ALA A 194 0.93 -19.50 -18.16
N LEU A 195 2.13 -19.74 -17.63
CA LEU A 195 3.26 -20.28 -18.38
C LEU A 195 2.90 -21.62 -19.05
N LYS A 196 2.30 -22.55 -18.30
CA LYS A 196 1.88 -23.86 -18.83
C LYS A 196 0.80 -23.73 -19.89
N ARG A 197 -0.25 -22.96 -19.66
CA ARG A 197 -1.39 -22.79 -20.57
C ARG A 197 -1.00 -22.17 -21.90
N GLU A 198 -0.08 -21.22 -21.89
CA GLU A 198 0.38 -20.51 -23.09
C GLU A 198 1.53 -21.24 -23.81
N GLY A 199 1.95 -22.42 -23.34
CA GLY A 199 3.09 -23.18 -23.90
C GLY A 199 4.39 -22.36 -23.86
N LEU A 200 4.65 -21.70 -22.75
CA LEU A 200 5.79 -20.81 -22.54
C LEU A 200 6.89 -21.47 -21.68
N VAL A 201 6.70 -22.73 -21.31
CA VAL A 201 7.66 -23.57 -20.56
C VAL A 201 8.34 -24.50 -21.51
#